data_9528851f74994992498023e456d8cb37
#
_entry.id   9528851f74994992498023e456d8cb37
#
_cell.length_a   1.000
_cell.length_b   1.000
_cell.length_c   1.000
_cell.angle_alpha   90.00
_cell.angle_beta   90.00
_cell.angle_gamma   90.00
#
_symmetry.space_group_name_H-M   'P 1'
#
loop_
_entity.id
_entity.type
_entity.pdbx_description
1 polymer ?
#
loop_
_entity_poly.entity_id
_entity_poly.type
_entity_poly.pdbx_seq_one_letter_code
_entity_poly.pdbx_strand_id
1 'polypeptide(L)'
;MLRQTDVHRKRRRSFDAVGCPHELTFSCHRRLRLLRGDRTRQWLVDALDAARRRWNFEMWAYVVMPEHVHLLVYPRSPDATVARMLKGIKQPVARRAVAWLRAHRPVWLERQRVVWPTGREEFRFWAQGGGYDRNVDRPATVPKVIEYIHQNPVRRGLVTVASAWPWSSAAWYEGRVDVKLRVDTYAGEPT
;
A
#
# COMPACT_ATOMS: atom_id res chain seq x y z
N MET A 1 21.26 18.35 27.27
CA MET A 1 21.68 17.27 26.37
C MET A 1 20.54 16.95 25.41
N LEU A 2 20.57 17.52 24.20
CA LEU A 2 19.57 17.28 23.16
C LEU A 2 19.86 15.94 22.49
N ARG A 3 18.93 14.98 22.53
CA ARG A 3 19.05 13.71 21.81
C ARG A 3 18.96 14.01 20.31
N GLN A 4 20.07 13.77 19.63
CA GLN A 4 20.15 13.73 18.17
C GLN A 4 19.13 12.69 17.68
N THR A 5 18.10 13.14 16.96
CA THR A 5 17.20 12.26 16.23
C THR A 5 17.95 11.67 15.07
N ASP A 6 18.30 10.39 15.19
CA ASP A 6 18.89 9.59 14.12
C ASP A 6 17.93 9.58 12.92
N VAL A 7 18.23 10.40 11.92
CA VAL A 7 17.54 10.40 10.64
C VAL A 7 17.99 9.14 9.91
N HIS A 8 17.16 8.12 9.97
CA HIS A 8 17.38 6.84 9.29
C HIS A 8 17.50 7.08 7.78
N ARG A 9 18.73 7.30 7.30
CA ARG A 9 19.05 7.57 5.90
C ARG A 9 18.79 6.29 5.10
N LYS A 10 17.82 6.34 4.16
CA LYS A 10 17.54 5.24 3.23
C LYS A 10 18.84 4.82 2.52
N ARG A 11 19.33 3.61 2.78
CA ARG A 11 20.55 3.06 2.15
C ARG A 11 20.29 2.49 0.75
N ARG A 12 19.03 2.31 0.34
CA ARG A 12 18.65 1.80 -0.98
C ARG A 12 18.12 2.94 -1.84
N ARG A 13 18.67 3.07 -3.03
CA ARG A 13 18.14 3.94 -4.08
C ARG A 13 17.13 3.12 -4.86
N SER A 14 15.88 3.57 -4.97
CA SER A 14 14.94 3.11 -5.98
C SER A 14 14.97 4.09 -7.14
N PHE A 15 14.75 3.59 -8.35
CA PHE A 15 14.68 4.40 -9.55
C PHE A 15 13.42 4.03 -10.32
N ASP A 16 12.71 5.04 -10.82
CA ASP A 16 11.55 4.85 -11.67
C ASP A 16 12.03 4.42 -13.07
N ALA A 17 11.91 3.12 -13.37
CA ALA A 17 12.18 2.57 -14.68
C ALA A 17 10.98 1.78 -15.20
N VAL A 18 10.59 2.04 -16.44
CA VAL A 18 9.60 1.23 -17.13
C VAL A 18 10.11 -0.20 -17.20
N GLY A 19 9.25 -1.16 -16.90
CA GLY A 19 9.64 -2.57 -16.93
C GLY A 19 10.43 -3.07 -15.74
N CYS A 20 10.60 -2.26 -14.69
CA CYS A 20 11.19 -2.71 -13.42
C CYS A 20 10.11 -2.79 -12.33
N PRO A 21 9.82 -3.98 -11.77
CA PRO A 21 8.83 -4.10 -10.71
C PRO A 21 9.27 -3.40 -9.42
N HIS A 22 8.29 -2.85 -8.69
CA HIS A 22 8.49 -2.21 -7.39
C HIS A 22 7.73 -2.94 -6.30
N GLU A 23 8.44 -3.35 -5.25
CA GLU A 23 7.81 -3.71 -3.97
C GLU A 23 7.63 -2.44 -3.14
N LEU A 24 6.37 -2.08 -2.91
CA LEU A 24 5.99 -0.88 -2.18
C LEU A 24 5.36 -1.25 -0.84
N THR A 25 5.75 -0.54 0.22
CA THR A 25 5.06 -0.63 1.51
C THR A 25 4.83 0.76 2.08
N PHE A 26 3.60 1.07 2.45
CA PHE A 26 3.25 2.33 3.10
C PHE A 26 2.28 2.11 4.25
N SER A 27 2.42 2.93 5.29
CA SER A 27 1.70 2.76 6.55
C SER A 27 0.73 3.89 6.80
N CYS A 28 -0.29 3.62 7.62
CA CYS A 28 -1.13 4.64 8.21
C CYS A 28 -0.30 5.52 9.18
N HIS A 29 -0.78 6.75 9.42
CA HIS A 29 -0.18 7.70 10.35
C HIS A 29 0.01 7.08 11.75
N ARG A 30 1.20 7.20 12.30
CA ARG A 30 1.57 6.62 13.61
C ARG A 30 1.28 5.11 13.73
N ARG A 31 1.20 4.40 12.60
CA ARG A 31 0.78 2.99 12.52
C ARG A 31 -0.58 2.70 13.16
N LEU A 32 -1.45 3.71 13.22
CA LEU A 32 -2.84 3.53 13.65
C LEU A 32 -3.54 2.54 12.72
N ARG A 33 -4.41 1.71 13.28
CA ARG A 33 -5.14 0.66 12.53
C ARG A 33 -6.31 1.25 11.74
N LEU A 34 -6.05 2.27 10.90
CA LEU A 34 -7.05 3.02 10.15
C LEU A 34 -7.67 2.20 9.00
N LEU A 35 -7.02 1.12 8.59
CA LEU A 35 -7.50 0.15 7.61
C LEU A 35 -8.15 -1.08 8.27
N ARG A 36 -8.55 -1.02 9.54
CA ARG A 36 -9.21 -2.15 10.22
C ARG A 36 -10.63 -2.40 9.69
N GLY A 37 -11.35 -1.36 9.32
CA GLY A 37 -12.74 -1.44 8.86
C GLY A 37 -12.85 -1.71 7.36
N ASP A 38 -13.81 -2.54 6.95
CA ASP A 38 -14.02 -2.93 5.55
C ASP A 38 -14.31 -1.73 4.65
N ARG A 39 -15.00 -0.71 5.15
CA ARG A 39 -15.22 0.55 4.41
C ARG A 39 -13.91 1.20 3.97
N THR A 40 -12.93 1.34 4.86
CA THR A 40 -11.66 1.99 4.53
C THR A 40 -10.81 1.11 3.63
N ARG A 41 -10.87 -0.20 3.78
CA ARG A 41 -10.24 -1.15 2.88
C ARG A 41 -10.85 -1.11 1.49
N GLN A 42 -12.18 -1.02 1.39
CA GLN A 42 -12.87 -0.90 0.09
C GLN A 42 -12.46 0.39 -0.62
N TRP A 43 -12.40 1.53 0.07
CA TRP A 43 -11.89 2.77 -0.54
C TRP A 43 -10.47 2.64 -1.07
N LEU A 44 -9.63 1.85 -0.39
CA LEU A 44 -8.28 1.59 -0.85
C LEU A 44 -8.26 0.69 -2.08
N VAL A 45 -9.05 -0.37 -2.10
CA VAL A 45 -9.20 -1.27 -3.26
C VAL A 45 -9.70 -0.49 -4.48
N ASP A 46 -10.71 0.36 -4.33
CA ASP A 46 -11.22 1.24 -5.38
C ASP A 46 -10.11 2.19 -5.90
N ALA A 47 -9.31 2.74 -4.98
CA ALA A 47 -8.23 3.64 -5.33
C ALA A 47 -7.06 2.92 -6.03
N LEU A 48 -6.74 1.69 -5.64
CA LEU A 48 -5.75 0.83 -6.31
C LEU A 48 -6.16 0.57 -7.76
N ASP A 49 -7.41 0.15 -7.97
CA ASP A 49 -7.95 -0.14 -9.30
C ASP A 49 -8.01 1.11 -10.19
N ALA A 50 -8.43 2.24 -9.65
CA ALA A 50 -8.44 3.51 -10.38
C ALA A 50 -7.02 4.00 -10.73
N ALA A 51 -6.08 3.85 -9.80
CA ALA A 51 -4.70 4.28 -10.01
C ALA A 51 -3.99 3.46 -11.08
N ARG A 52 -4.15 2.12 -11.08
CA ARG A 52 -3.50 1.26 -12.09
C ARG A 52 -3.98 1.56 -13.50
N ARG A 53 -5.28 1.82 -13.69
CA ARG A 53 -5.83 2.23 -14.98
C ARG A 53 -5.33 3.60 -15.42
N ARG A 54 -5.29 4.56 -14.47
CA ARG A 54 -4.88 5.93 -14.78
C ARG A 54 -3.42 6.04 -15.18
N TRP A 55 -2.53 5.33 -14.50
CA TRP A 55 -1.09 5.46 -14.67
C TRP A 55 -0.45 4.33 -15.46
N ASN A 56 -1.27 3.39 -15.98
CA ASN A 56 -0.84 2.25 -16.78
C ASN A 56 0.29 1.46 -16.10
N PHE A 57 -0.03 0.82 -14.98
CA PHE A 57 0.84 -0.15 -14.33
C PHE A 57 0.06 -1.43 -14.01
N GLU A 58 0.74 -2.57 -14.06
CA GLU A 58 0.23 -3.83 -13.56
C GLU A 58 0.38 -3.90 -12.04
N MET A 59 -0.53 -4.59 -11.40
CA MET A 59 -0.44 -4.92 -9.99
C MET A 59 -0.42 -6.43 -9.86
N TRP A 60 0.74 -6.99 -9.53
CA TRP A 60 0.95 -8.44 -9.45
C TRP A 60 0.58 -9.01 -8.09
N ALA A 61 0.74 -8.27 -7.02
CA ALA A 61 0.28 -8.69 -5.70
C ALA A 61 -0.09 -7.51 -4.82
N TYR A 62 -1.04 -7.75 -3.90
CA TYR A 62 -1.34 -6.80 -2.83
C TYR A 62 -1.78 -7.50 -1.56
N VAL A 63 -1.60 -6.83 -0.43
CA VAL A 63 -2.28 -7.12 0.84
C VAL A 63 -2.54 -5.83 1.61
N VAL A 64 -3.77 -5.68 2.09
CA VAL A 64 -4.20 -4.58 2.95
C VAL A 64 -4.24 -5.07 4.39
N MET A 65 -3.23 -4.68 5.16
CA MET A 65 -3.15 -4.95 6.59
C MET A 65 -3.89 -3.86 7.38
N PRO A 66 -4.21 -4.07 8.66
CA PRO A 66 -4.96 -3.08 9.44
C PRO A 66 -4.30 -1.69 9.52
N GLU A 67 -2.97 -1.60 9.45
CA GLU A 67 -2.21 -0.35 9.61
C GLU A 67 -1.20 -0.06 8.49
N HIS A 68 -1.11 -0.93 7.49
CA HIS A 68 -0.19 -0.74 6.34
C HIS A 68 -0.63 -1.57 5.12
N VAL A 69 0.03 -1.34 4.00
CA VAL A 69 -0.25 -1.97 2.71
C VAL A 69 1.07 -2.43 2.10
N HIS A 70 1.09 -3.63 1.51
CA HIS A 70 2.16 -4.07 0.62
C HIS A 70 1.59 -4.22 -0.79
N LEU A 71 2.37 -3.81 -1.77
CA LEU A 71 2.06 -3.94 -3.20
C LEU A 71 3.28 -4.45 -3.93
N LEU A 72 3.07 -5.24 -4.97
CA LEU A 72 4.03 -5.48 -6.02
C LEU A 72 3.42 -4.95 -7.33
N VAL A 73 4.04 -3.92 -7.90
CA VAL A 73 3.56 -3.21 -9.08
C VAL A 73 4.61 -3.22 -10.19
N TYR A 74 4.14 -3.18 -11.44
CA TYR A 74 5.00 -3.18 -12.61
C TYR A 74 4.63 -2.02 -13.55
N PRO A 75 5.46 -0.97 -13.64
CA PRO A 75 5.22 0.18 -14.51
C PRO A 75 5.24 -0.22 -15.98
N ARG A 76 4.18 0.13 -16.72
CA ARG A 76 4.05 -0.09 -18.17
C ARG A 76 4.27 1.20 -18.98
N SER A 77 4.41 2.33 -18.31
CA SER A 77 4.54 3.65 -18.90
C SER A 77 5.55 4.49 -18.15
N PRO A 78 6.29 5.39 -18.80
CA PRO A 78 7.16 6.37 -18.13
C PRO A 78 6.39 7.27 -17.16
N ASP A 79 5.09 7.42 -17.36
CA ASP A 79 4.21 8.19 -16.47
C ASP A 79 3.86 7.44 -15.17
N ALA A 80 4.07 6.14 -15.12
CA ALA A 80 3.83 5.30 -13.95
C ALA A 80 4.96 5.40 -12.91
N THR A 81 5.32 6.61 -12.51
CA THR A 81 6.30 6.80 -11.43
C THR A 81 5.72 6.40 -10.08
N VAL A 82 6.57 5.90 -9.17
CA VAL A 82 6.15 5.50 -7.81
C VAL A 82 5.44 6.66 -7.11
N ALA A 83 5.92 7.88 -7.29
CA ALA A 83 5.29 9.07 -6.71
C ALA A 83 3.86 9.30 -7.21
N ARG A 84 3.61 9.15 -8.52
CA ARG A 84 2.28 9.30 -9.13
C ARG A 84 1.35 8.17 -8.72
N MET A 85 1.83 6.91 -8.73
CA MET A 85 1.07 5.75 -8.28
C MET A 85 0.64 5.92 -6.82
N LEU A 86 1.57 6.18 -5.91
CA LEU A 86 1.28 6.38 -4.50
C LEU A 86 0.36 7.58 -4.24
N LYS A 87 0.51 8.68 -4.96
CA LYS A 87 -0.38 9.84 -4.87
C LYS A 87 -1.81 9.46 -5.29
N GLY A 88 -1.96 8.74 -6.42
CA GLY A 88 -3.25 8.26 -6.92
C GLY A 88 -3.96 7.32 -5.96
N ILE A 89 -3.21 6.48 -5.25
CA ILE A 89 -3.74 5.53 -4.26
C ILE A 89 -4.04 6.23 -2.92
N LYS A 90 -3.08 6.95 -2.36
CA LYS A 90 -3.16 7.46 -0.98
C LYS A 90 -4.11 8.66 -0.83
N GLN A 91 -4.13 9.57 -1.81
CA GLN A 91 -4.87 10.82 -1.70
C GLN A 91 -6.40 10.65 -1.69
N PRO A 92 -7.03 9.84 -2.56
CA PRO A 92 -8.47 9.62 -2.51
C PRO A 92 -8.93 8.99 -1.19
N VAL A 93 -8.20 8.00 -0.69
CA VAL A 93 -8.49 7.32 0.57
C VAL A 93 -8.42 8.30 1.74
N ALA A 94 -7.35 9.09 1.81
CA ALA A 94 -7.19 10.08 2.89
C ALA A 94 -8.32 11.11 2.89
N ARG A 95 -8.71 11.64 1.72
CA ARG A 95 -9.82 12.60 1.60
C ARG A 95 -11.15 12.01 2.07
N ARG A 96 -11.49 10.80 1.60
CA ARG A 96 -12.71 10.09 2.01
C ARG A 96 -12.72 9.80 3.52
N ALA A 97 -11.59 9.34 4.06
CA ALA A 97 -11.46 9.01 5.46
C ALA A 97 -11.60 10.24 6.37
N VAL A 98 -10.93 11.34 6.03
CA VAL A 98 -11.04 12.61 6.80
C VAL A 98 -12.46 13.15 6.77
N ALA A 99 -13.10 13.17 5.59
CA ALA A 99 -14.48 13.63 5.45
C ALA A 99 -15.45 12.77 6.29
N TRP A 100 -15.32 11.46 6.22
CA TRP A 100 -16.15 10.54 6.98
C TRP A 100 -15.94 10.66 8.49
N LEU A 101 -14.69 10.73 8.95
CA LEU A 101 -14.37 10.87 10.37
C LEU A 101 -14.88 12.20 10.93
N ARG A 102 -14.77 13.28 10.14
CA ARG A 102 -15.31 14.60 10.54
C ARG A 102 -16.82 14.54 10.82
N ALA A 103 -17.56 13.83 9.97
CA ALA A 103 -19.00 13.71 10.10
C ALA A 103 -19.45 12.73 11.19
N HIS A 104 -18.70 11.64 11.43
CA HIS A 104 -19.21 10.52 12.23
C HIS A 104 -18.37 10.21 13.48
N ARG A 105 -17.10 10.57 13.51
CA ARG A 105 -16.16 10.21 14.58
C ARG A 105 -15.09 11.30 14.81
N PRO A 106 -15.46 12.53 15.18
CA PRO A 106 -14.53 13.65 15.31
C PRO A 106 -13.39 13.38 16.31
N VAL A 107 -13.66 12.68 17.40
CA VAL A 107 -12.62 12.27 18.37
C VAL A 107 -11.53 11.39 17.74
N TRP A 108 -11.89 10.52 16.80
CA TRP A 108 -10.91 9.72 16.06
C TRP A 108 -10.14 10.55 15.03
N LEU A 109 -10.75 11.59 14.50
CA LEU A 109 -10.06 12.51 13.60
C LEU A 109 -8.94 13.26 14.33
N GLU A 110 -9.17 13.68 15.57
CA GLU A 110 -8.17 14.37 16.40
C GLU A 110 -6.89 13.53 16.60
N ARG A 111 -6.99 12.21 16.66
CA ARG A 111 -5.81 11.31 16.73
C ARG A 111 -4.92 11.38 15.51
N GLN A 112 -5.42 11.90 14.40
CA GLN A 112 -4.72 12.06 13.12
C GLN A 112 -4.25 13.51 12.92
N ARG A 113 -4.55 14.42 13.87
CA ARG A 113 -4.13 15.80 13.80
C ARG A 113 -2.62 15.93 13.96
N VAL A 114 -2.03 16.73 13.08
CA VAL A 114 -0.63 17.14 13.12
C VAL A 114 -0.60 18.66 13.12
N VAL A 115 0.07 19.22 14.10
CA VAL A 115 0.32 20.66 14.20
C VAL A 115 1.77 20.91 13.82
N TRP A 116 1.98 21.79 12.85
CA TRP A 116 3.30 22.19 12.40
C TRP A 116 3.86 23.30 13.28
N PRO A 117 5.19 23.50 13.33
CA PRO A 117 5.78 24.63 14.07
C PRO A 117 5.23 26.02 13.67
N THR A 118 4.70 26.12 12.44
CA THR A 118 4.05 27.33 11.90
C THR A 118 2.63 27.53 12.39
N GLY A 119 2.10 26.66 13.26
CA GLY A 119 0.72 26.66 13.69
C GLY A 119 -0.27 26.04 12.69
N ARG A 120 0.18 25.67 11.49
CA ARG A 120 -0.68 24.98 10.51
C ARG A 120 -1.08 23.61 11.03
N GLU A 121 -2.37 23.30 10.90
CA GLU A 121 -2.93 22.01 11.26
C GLU A 121 -3.32 21.20 10.01
N GLU A 122 -3.10 19.90 10.08
CA GLU A 122 -3.60 18.96 9.07
C GLU A 122 -4.00 17.63 9.71
N PHE A 123 -4.87 16.89 9.04
CA PHE A 123 -5.22 15.52 9.42
C PHE A 123 -4.53 14.53 8.50
N ARG A 124 -3.76 13.62 9.08
CA ARG A 124 -2.99 12.62 8.33
C ARG A 124 -3.58 11.24 8.47
N PHE A 125 -4.01 10.67 7.36
CA PHE A 125 -4.37 9.25 7.28
C PHE A 125 -3.12 8.37 7.11
N TRP A 126 -2.17 8.82 6.29
CA TRP A 126 -0.94 8.08 5.97
C TRP A 126 0.28 8.66 6.69
N ALA A 127 1.24 7.80 6.97
CA ALA A 127 2.58 8.24 7.35
C ALA A 127 3.19 9.12 6.26
N GLN A 128 4.04 10.04 6.67
CA GLN A 128 4.74 10.95 5.76
C GLN A 128 5.69 10.19 4.84
N GLY A 129 5.84 10.69 3.61
CA GLY A 129 6.73 10.13 2.59
C GLY A 129 6.13 8.97 1.79
N GLY A 130 6.95 8.41 0.91
CA GLY A 130 6.59 7.30 0.02
C GLY A 130 6.48 5.94 0.69
N GLY A 131 7.05 5.80 1.89
CA GLY A 131 7.19 4.50 2.53
C GLY A 131 8.44 3.74 2.07
N TYR A 132 8.38 2.41 2.08
CA TYR A 132 9.41 1.54 1.52
C TYR A 132 9.15 1.35 0.03
N ASP A 133 10.20 1.45 -0.77
CA ASP A 133 10.23 1.24 -2.20
C ASP A 133 11.51 0.50 -2.56
N ARG A 134 11.37 -0.63 -3.24
CA ARG A 134 12.47 -1.47 -3.70
C ARG A 134 12.19 -1.96 -5.11
N ASN A 135 13.14 -1.74 -6.02
CA ASN A 135 13.13 -2.40 -7.33
C ASN A 135 13.35 -3.92 -7.16
N VAL A 136 12.60 -4.71 -7.91
CA VAL A 136 12.74 -6.17 -7.98
C VAL A 136 13.32 -6.51 -9.35
N ASP A 137 14.63 -6.32 -9.47
CA ASP A 137 15.41 -6.41 -10.72
C ASP A 137 15.68 -7.84 -11.19
N ARG A 138 15.50 -8.83 -10.31
CA ARG A 138 15.72 -10.24 -10.62
C ARG A 138 14.40 -10.99 -10.77
N PRO A 139 14.03 -11.49 -11.98
CA PRO A 139 12.77 -12.21 -12.21
C PRO A 139 12.53 -13.35 -11.22
N ALA A 140 13.55 -14.15 -10.91
CA ALA A 140 13.47 -15.25 -9.94
C ALA A 140 13.13 -14.80 -8.49
N THR A 141 13.18 -13.50 -8.21
CA THR A 141 12.81 -12.94 -6.90
C THR A 141 11.32 -12.63 -6.82
N VAL A 142 10.66 -12.39 -7.96
CA VAL A 142 9.24 -11.97 -8.01
C VAL A 142 8.30 -12.95 -7.29
N PRO A 143 8.37 -14.29 -7.53
CA PRO A 143 7.49 -15.23 -6.82
C PRO A 143 7.69 -15.19 -5.29
N LYS A 144 8.93 -15.01 -4.83
CA LYS A 144 9.24 -14.89 -3.40
C LYS A 144 8.64 -13.62 -2.78
N VAL A 145 8.61 -12.53 -3.53
CA VAL A 145 7.99 -11.26 -3.09
C VAL A 145 6.47 -11.40 -3.05
N ILE A 146 5.85 -12.05 -4.04
CA ILE A 146 4.42 -12.35 -4.06
C ILE A 146 4.05 -13.17 -2.83
N GLU A 147 4.76 -14.28 -2.59
CA GLU A 147 4.55 -15.13 -1.42
C GLU A 147 4.74 -14.35 -0.11
N TYR A 148 5.80 -13.56 -0.01
CA TYR A 148 6.03 -12.68 1.16
C TYR A 148 4.84 -11.77 1.43
N ILE A 149 4.27 -11.12 0.39
CA ILE A 149 3.11 -10.24 0.49
C ILE A 149 1.89 -11.02 0.99
N HIS A 150 1.63 -12.18 0.40
CA HIS A 150 0.46 -13.02 0.74
C HIS A 150 0.53 -13.58 2.18
N GLN A 151 1.73 -13.91 2.67
CA GLN A 151 1.91 -14.47 4.01
C GLN A 151 1.84 -13.45 5.15
N ASN A 152 1.74 -12.15 4.86
CA ASN A 152 1.67 -11.13 5.91
C ASN A 152 0.52 -11.34 6.91
N PRO A 153 -0.72 -11.63 6.51
CA PRO A 153 -1.82 -11.87 7.44
C PRO A 153 -1.61 -13.13 8.30
N VAL A 154 -1.02 -14.18 7.74
CA VAL A 154 -0.71 -15.41 8.47
C VAL A 154 0.36 -15.13 9.54
N ARG A 155 1.47 -14.48 9.17
CA ARG A 155 2.54 -14.09 10.11
C ARG A 155 2.06 -13.20 11.25
N ARG A 156 0.97 -12.45 11.02
CA ARG A 156 0.36 -11.57 12.03
C ARG A 156 -0.77 -12.27 12.80
N GLY A 157 -1.02 -13.56 12.56
CA GLY A 157 -2.05 -14.34 13.24
C GLY A 157 -3.47 -13.85 12.94
N LEU A 158 -3.70 -13.19 11.81
CA LEU A 158 -5.03 -12.70 11.42
C LEU A 158 -5.86 -13.79 10.74
N VAL A 159 -5.20 -14.72 10.09
CA VAL A 159 -5.77 -15.91 9.43
C VAL A 159 -4.77 -17.06 9.52
N THR A 160 -5.23 -18.28 9.30
CA THR A 160 -4.40 -19.50 9.29
C THR A 160 -3.79 -19.79 7.91
N VAL A 161 -4.47 -19.39 6.84
CA VAL A 161 -4.01 -19.53 5.45
C VAL A 161 -4.15 -18.19 4.72
N ALA A 162 -3.24 -17.90 3.80
CA ALA A 162 -3.16 -16.58 3.14
C ALA A 162 -4.42 -16.22 2.36
N SER A 163 -5.02 -17.19 1.66
CA SER A 163 -6.23 -17.01 0.86
C SER A 163 -7.50 -16.76 1.67
N ALA A 164 -7.48 -17.05 2.98
CA ALA A 164 -8.57 -16.69 3.88
C ALA A 164 -8.63 -15.20 4.21
N TRP A 165 -7.58 -14.40 3.86
CA TRP A 165 -7.60 -12.96 4.05
C TRP A 165 -8.22 -12.25 2.84
N PRO A 166 -9.47 -11.75 2.93
CA PRO A 166 -10.21 -11.26 1.76
C PRO A 166 -9.64 -9.96 1.17
N TRP A 167 -8.72 -9.30 1.87
CA TRP A 167 -8.09 -8.05 1.46
C TRP A 167 -6.66 -8.28 0.93
N SER A 168 -6.47 -9.40 0.24
CA SER A 168 -5.23 -9.83 -0.40
C SER A 168 -5.52 -10.42 -1.77
N SER A 169 -4.53 -10.42 -2.64
CA SER A 169 -4.56 -11.13 -3.91
C SER A 169 -4.29 -12.64 -3.78
N ALA A 170 -4.03 -13.18 -2.59
CA ALA A 170 -3.69 -14.60 -2.40
C ALA A 170 -4.77 -15.54 -2.96
N ALA A 171 -6.04 -15.25 -2.70
CA ALA A 171 -7.15 -16.07 -3.19
C ALA A 171 -7.26 -16.07 -4.73
N TRP A 172 -6.86 -14.99 -5.41
CA TRP A 172 -6.78 -14.93 -6.87
C TRP A 172 -5.73 -15.89 -7.44
N TYR A 173 -4.57 -15.99 -6.77
CA TYR A 173 -3.50 -16.93 -7.14
C TYR A 173 -3.88 -18.41 -6.92
N GLU A 174 -4.88 -18.69 -6.07
CA GLU A 174 -5.50 -20.03 -5.92
C GLU A 174 -6.66 -20.26 -6.91
N GLY A 175 -6.86 -19.39 -7.90
CA GLY A 175 -7.89 -19.54 -8.93
C GLY A 175 -9.28 -19.04 -8.53
N ARG A 176 -9.46 -18.40 -7.37
CA ARG A 176 -10.75 -17.84 -6.96
C ARG A 176 -11.06 -16.57 -7.74
N VAL A 177 -12.26 -16.49 -8.32
CA VAL A 177 -12.71 -15.35 -9.13
C VAL A 177 -13.50 -14.33 -8.33
N ASP A 178 -14.08 -14.74 -7.19
CA ASP A 178 -14.77 -13.84 -6.24
C ASP A 178 -13.75 -13.23 -5.27
N VAL A 179 -13.05 -12.23 -5.75
CA VAL A 179 -12.03 -11.49 -5.00
C VAL A 179 -12.33 -10.00 -5.01
N LYS A 180 -11.86 -9.27 -4.00
CA LYS A 180 -12.10 -7.83 -3.87
C LYS A 180 -11.48 -7.02 -5.01
N LEU A 181 -10.35 -7.49 -5.54
CA LEU A 181 -9.65 -6.87 -6.66
C LEU A 181 -8.84 -7.94 -7.39
N ARG A 182 -9.12 -8.11 -8.68
CA ARG A 182 -8.32 -8.95 -9.56
C ARG A 182 -7.00 -8.27 -9.87
N VAL A 183 -5.93 -9.04 -9.81
CA VAL A 183 -4.59 -8.56 -10.15
C VAL A 183 -4.16 -9.10 -11.50
N ASP A 184 -3.16 -8.43 -12.08
CA ASP A 184 -2.48 -8.91 -13.26
C ASP A 184 -1.54 -10.05 -12.81
N THR A 185 -1.66 -11.21 -13.44
CA THR A 185 -0.85 -12.38 -13.07
C THR A 185 0.57 -12.19 -13.60
N TYR A 186 1.56 -12.36 -12.73
CA TYR A 186 2.95 -12.43 -13.18
C TYR A 186 3.12 -13.68 -14.05
N ALA A 187 3.30 -13.46 -15.34
CA ALA A 187 3.69 -14.50 -16.28
C ALA A 187 5.22 -14.67 -16.25
N GLY A 188 5.75 -15.17 -15.14
CA GLY A 188 7.12 -15.64 -15.11
C GLY A 188 7.25 -16.81 -16.07
N GLU A 189 8.42 -16.94 -16.75
CA GLU A 189 8.68 -18.07 -17.61
C GLU A 189 8.35 -19.36 -16.86
N PRO A 190 7.60 -20.30 -17.50
CA PRO A 190 7.40 -21.62 -16.92
C PRO A 190 8.78 -22.27 -16.78
N THR A 191 9.12 -22.66 -15.57
CA THR A 191 10.27 -23.51 -15.28
C THR A 191 10.05 -24.89 -15.85
#